data_66fb4ea129d977ceb005dd6cdaef7db0
#
_entry.id   66fb4ea129d977ceb005dd6cdaef7db0
#
_cell.length_a   1.000
_cell.length_b   1.000
_cell.length_c   1.000
_cell.angle_alpha   90.00
_cell.angle_beta   90.00
_cell.angle_gamma   90.00
#
_symmetry.space_group_name_H-M   'P 1'
#
loop_
_entity.id
_entity.type
_entity.pdbx_description
1 polymer ?
#
loop_
_entity_poly.entity_id
_entity_poly.type
_entity_poly.pdbx_seq_one_letter_code
_entity_poly.pdbx_strand_id
1 'polypeptide(L)'
;MYKRLFLAVLLCGTVWSAGAQTYEELCERASTAISRDSLVQAEYYIRQALRLDPANMRNALLFANLGTVQRMRRQYDEALESYTYALNMAPRNPLILLNRASLYLELEQADKARIDYSLVLDVQPDNLEALEMRAYIYTEQKDFKAARADYNHLLELSPRHFNGRLGLAMLEQKEGRLKEALAILDGMVNEKGEGTSLQTAHQHAVVYVARAGVQQDLGNFPMALMDLDEAIRLDKSRSEAYLMRGQIYLAQGKKSQAKENLEEAVKLGFSKEELSDLLEQCK
;
A
#
# COMPACT_ATOMS: atom_id res chain seq x y z
N MET A 1 5.70 1.96 -1.73
CA MET A 1 5.35 1.74 -0.31
C MET A 1 4.92 3.08 0.30
N TYR A 2 3.62 3.33 0.38
CA TYR A 2 3.08 4.63 0.78
C TYR A 2 3.03 4.74 2.30
N LYS A 3 3.96 5.51 2.89
CA LYS A 3 3.83 5.99 4.26
C LYS A 3 2.97 7.25 4.26
N ARG A 4 1.66 7.14 4.10
CA ARG A 4 0.74 8.23 4.46
C ARG A 4 0.24 7.97 5.88
N LEU A 5 0.94 8.50 6.85
CA LEU A 5 0.48 8.59 8.23
C LEU A 5 -0.44 9.82 8.34
N PHE A 6 -1.73 9.57 8.53
CA PHE A 6 -2.64 10.65 8.93
C PHE A 6 -2.43 10.93 10.41
N LEU A 7 -1.81 12.08 10.68
CA LEU A 7 -1.69 12.61 12.05
C LEU A 7 -2.96 13.40 12.36
N ALA A 8 -3.65 13.05 13.44
CA ALA A 8 -4.73 13.88 13.96
C ALA A 8 -4.13 15.15 14.58
N VAL A 9 -4.33 16.31 13.95
CA VAL A 9 -3.89 17.60 14.50
C VAL A 9 -4.88 18.06 15.56
N LEU A 10 -4.43 18.10 16.80
CA LEU A 10 -5.16 18.69 17.93
C LEU A 10 -4.81 20.19 18.01
N LEU A 11 -5.76 21.07 17.69
CA LEU A 11 -5.65 22.52 17.92
C LEU A 11 -5.99 22.82 19.39
N CYS A 12 -5.03 23.37 20.12
CA CYS A 12 -5.14 23.75 21.53
C CYS A 12 -5.31 25.25 21.73
N GLY A 13 -6.26 25.63 22.57
CA GLY A 13 -6.36 26.94 23.18
C GLY A 13 -5.64 26.97 24.54
N THR A 14 -4.85 28.01 24.79
CA THR A 14 -3.94 28.14 25.92
C THR A 14 -4.59 28.60 27.21
N VAL A 15 -4.33 27.89 28.33
CA VAL A 15 -4.37 28.46 29.69
C VAL A 15 -3.10 28.05 30.42
N TRP A 16 -2.30 29.00 30.88
CA TRP A 16 -1.06 28.80 31.62
C TRP A 16 -1.35 28.55 33.10
N SER A 17 -0.90 27.40 33.65
CA SER A 17 -0.63 27.21 35.06
C SER A 17 0.75 26.61 35.23
N ALA A 18 1.59 27.25 36.06
CA ALA A 18 2.96 26.87 36.26
C ALA A 18 3.08 25.60 37.11
N GLY A 19 3.73 24.56 36.61
CA GLY A 19 4.30 23.48 37.41
C GLY A 19 3.85 22.05 37.10
N ALA A 20 2.67 21.81 36.55
CA ALA A 20 2.23 20.47 36.14
C ALA A 20 2.01 20.43 34.62
N GLN A 21 2.51 19.40 33.95
CA GLN A 21 2.24 19.21 32.53
C GLN A 21 0.75 19.01 32.33
N THR A 22 0.14 19.78 31.44
CA THR A 22 -1.27 19.63 31.10
C THR A 22 -1.46 18.50 30.09
N TYR A 23 -2.68 18.01 29.97
CA TYR A 23 -3.05 17.01 28.95
C TYR A 23 -2.70 17.53 27.54
N GLU A 24 -3.01 18.78 27.25
CA GLU A 24 -2.73 19.43 25.98
C GLU A 24 -1.21 19.53 25.69
N GLU A 25 -0.42 19.93 26.65
CA GLU A 25 1.06 19.97 26.50
C GLU A 25 1.64 18.58 26.22
N LEU A 26 1.12 17.54 26.87
CA LEU A 26 1.58 16.17 26.62
C LEU A 26 1.19 15.70 25.21
N CYS A 27 -0.02 16.03 24.75
CA CYS A 27 -0.45 15.75 23.36
C CYS A 27 0.41 16.47 22.32
N GLU A 28 0.76 17.74 22.58
CA GLU A 28 1.63 18.54 21.70
C GLU A 28 3.05 17.97 21.64
N ARG A 29 3.61 17.60 22.79
CA ARG A 29 4.92 16.94 22.87
C ARG A 29 4.90 15.58 22.16
N ALA A 30 3.83 14.80 22.28
CA ALA A 30 3.66 13.56 21.54
C ALA A 30 3.67 13.79 20.04
N SER A 31 2.87 14.75 19.55
CA SER A 31 2.83 15.14 18.14
C SER A 31 4.19 15.58 17.62
N THR A 32 4.91 16.43 18.40
CA THR A 32 6.26 16.87 18.07
C THR A 32 7.25 15.72 18.03
N ALA A 33 7.16 14.77 18.97
CA ALA A 33 8.01 13.59 19.00
C ALA A 33 7.77 12.68 17.79
N ILE A 34 6.50 12.50 17.36
CA ILE A 34 6.14 11.74 16.16
C ILE A 34 6.75 12.41 14.92
N SER A 35 6.60 13.73 14.77
CA SER A 35 7.13 14.46 13.61
C SER A 35 8.67 14.41 13.51
N ARG A 36 9.36 14.16 14.63
CA ARG A 36 10.82 13.99 14.71
C ARG A 36 11.26 12.53 14.68
N ASP A 37 10.34 11.59 14.38
CA ASP A 37 10.59 10.14 14.41
C ASP A 37 11.10 9.61 15.79
N SER A 38 10.82 10.36 16.87
CA SER A 38 11.20 9.99 18.22
C SER A 38 10.11 9.14 18.87
N LEU A 39 9.88 7.94 18.33
CA LEU A 39 8.71 7.09 18.62
C LEU A 39 8.60 6.67 20.10
N VAL A 40 9.75 6.41 20.76
CA VAL A 40 9.76 6.06 22.21
C VAL A 40 9.27 7.23 23.07
N GLN A 41 9.70 8.45 22.73
CA GLN A 41 9.25 9.65 23.44
C GLN A 41 7.78 9.95 23.14
N ALA A 42 7.35 9.75 21.90
CA ALA A 42 5.95 9.91 21.50
C ALA A 42 5.06 8.99 22.35
N GLU A 43 5.37 7.71 22.44
CA GLU A 43 4.63 6.75 23.25
C GLU A 43 4.62 7.16 24.73
N TYR A 44 5.76 7.60 25.26
CA TYR A 44 5.84 8.07 26.65
C TYR A 44 4.86 9.22 26.90
N TYR A 45 4.86 10.27 26.06
CA TYR A 45 3.96 11.41 26.24
C TYR A 45 2.49 11.03 26.05
N ILE A 46 2.16 10.17 25.09
CA ILE A 46 0.80 9.67 24.92
C ILE A 46 0.32 8.95 26.17
N ARG A 47 1.11 8.03 26.72
CA ARG A 47 0.76 7.28 27.93
C ARG A 47 0.61 8.18 29.16
N GLN A 48 1.42 9.26 29.25
CA GLN A 48 1.27 10.25 30.33
C GLN A 48 -0.05 11.04 30.18
N ALA A 49 -0.41 11.46 28.98
CA ALA A 49 -1.67 12.15 28.74
C ALA A 49 -2.88 11.26 29.08
N LEU A 50 -2.87 10.00 28.64
CA LEU A 50 -3.92 9.02 28.94
C LEU A 50 -4.07 8.74 30.45
N ARG A 51 -2.96 8.77 31.22
CA ARG A 51 -2.98 8.63 32.68
C ARG A 51 -3.47 9.88 33.39
N LEU A 52 -3.15 11.05 32.85
CA LEU A 52 -3.49 12.33 33.46
C LEU A 52 -5.01 12.60 33.37
N ASP A 53 -5.64 12.26 32.25
CA ASP A 53 -7.08 12.42 32.05
C ASP A 53 -7.68 11.19 31.34
N PRO A 54 -7.93 10.09 32.09
CA PRO A 54 -8.44 8.85 31.50
C PRO A 54 -9.85 8.97 30.91
N ALA A 55 -10.64 9.93 31.36
CA ALA A 55 -12.01 10.15 30.93
C ALA A 55 -12.14 11.15 29.76
N ASN A 56 -11.02 11.66 29.24
CA ASN A 56 -11.04 12.63 28.16
C ASN A 56 -11.66 12.06 26.89
N MET A 57 -12.63 12.76 26.33
CA MET A 57 -13.32 12.34 25.09
C MET A 57 -12.36 12.23 23.89
N ARG A 58 -11.23 12.94 23.92
CA ARG A 58 -10.19 12.90 22.88
C ARG A 58 -9.31 11.66 22.94
N ASN A 59 -9.41 10.86 24.02
CA ASN A 59 -8.59 9.67 24.19
C ASN A 59 -8.79 8.64 23.07
N ALA A 60 -9.93 8.62 22.39
CA ALA A 60 -10.11 7.78 21.21
C ALA A 60 -9.02 8.04 20.15
N LEU A 61 -8.76 9.31 19.81
CA LEU A 61 -7.71 9.67 18.86
C LEU A 61 -6.31 9.49 19.44
N LEU A 62 -6.16 9.68 20.76
CA LEU A 62 -4.88 9.49 21.42
C LEU A 62 -4.49 8.01 21.46
N PHE A 63 -5.43 7.09 21.71
CA PHE A 63 -5.21 5.64 21.56
C PHE A 63 -4.91 5.25 20.11
N ALA A 64 -5.57 5.88 19.11
CA ALA A 64 -5.25 5.66 17.71
C ALA A 64 -3.81 6.07 17.37
N ASN A 65 -3.38 7.23 17.86
CA ASN A 65 -2.00 7.69 17.70
C ASN A 65 -1.01 6.75 18.42
N LEU A 66 -1.36 6.23 19.60
CA LEU A 66 -0.56 5.22 20.31
C LEU A 66 -0.39 3.96 19.45
N GLY A 67 -1.49 3.44 18.89
CA GLY A 67 -1.45 2.29 17.99
C GLY A 67 -0.58 2.54 16.76
N THR A 68 -0.64 3.75 16.19
CA THR A 68 0.21 4.14 15.06
C THR A 68 1.70 4.16 15.43
N VAL A 69 2.04 4.74 16.59
CA VAL A 69 3.43 4.76 17.09
C VAL A 69 3.94 3.35 17.36
N GLN A 70 3.12 2.49 17.97
CA GLN A 70 3.44 1.09 18.26
C GLN A 70 3.64 0.29 16.96
N ARG A 71 2.76 0.48 15.94
CA ARG A 71 2.94 -0.11 14.61
C ARG A 71 4.27 0.30 13.97
N MET A 72 4.64 1.58 14.05
CA MET A 72 5.93 2.07 13.53
C MET A 72 7.12 1.43 14.26
N ARG A 73 6.96 1.09 15.53
CA ARG A 73 7.94 0.35 16.34
C ARG A 73 7.86 -1.16 16.17
N ARG A 74 7.00 -1.67 15.29
CA ARG A 74 6.72 -3.09 15.06
C ARG A 74 6.15 -3.84 16.26
N GLN A 75 5.53 -3.12 17.18
CA GLN A 75 4.80 -3.67 18.33
C GLN A 75 3.34 -3.89 17.89
N TYR A 76 3.12 -4.89 17.06
CA TYR A 76 1.87 -5.06 16.33
C TYR A 76 0.69 -5.45 17.22
N ASP A 77 0.92 -6.32 18.21
CA ASP A 77 -0.14 -6.76 19.13
C ASP A 77 -0.63 -5.59 19.99
N GLU A 78 0.31 -4.81 20.55
CA GLU A 78 -0.02 -3.61 21.32
C GLU A 78 -0.70 -2.56 20.46
N ALA A 79 -0.32 -2.43 19.19
CA ALA A 79 -0.96 -1.52 18.25
C ALA A 79 -2.42 -1.91 17.99
N LEU A 80 -2.71 -3.21 17.81
CA LEU A 80 -4.07 -3.73 17.66
C LEU A 80 -4.93 -3.48 18.90
N GLU A 81 -4.35 -3.69 20.11
CA GLU A 81 -5.02 -3.35 21.35
C GLU A 81 -5.37 -1.86 21.43
N SER A 82 -4.41 -0.99 21.14
CA SER A 82 -4.60 0.46 21.17
C SER A 82 -5.67 0.92 20.17
N TYR A 83 -5.68 0.40 18.95
CA TYR A 83 -6.75 0.69 17.98
C TYR A 83 -8.11 0.14 18.45
N THR A 84 -8.12 -1.01 19.11
CA THR A 84 -9.36 -1.59 19.65
C THR A 84 -9.92 -0.74 20.78
N TYR A 85 -9.08 -0.24 21.71
CA TYR A 85 -9.49 0.73 22.72
C TYR A 85 -10.05 2.01 22.10
N ALA A 86 -9.37 2.52 21.07
CA ALA A 86 -9.83 3.69 20.32
C ALA A 86 -11.22 3.47 19.71
N LEU A 87 -11.46 2.31 19.11
CA LEU A 87 -12.75 1.96 18.50
C LEU A 87 -13.85 1.64 19.51
N ASN A 88 -13.50 1.17 20.72
CA ASN A 88 -14.48 1.04 21.81
C ASN A 88 -15.05 2.40 22.23
N MET A 89 -14.24 3.47 22.11
CA MET A 89 -14.67 4.85 22.41
C MET A 89 -15.34 5.52 21.20
N ALA A 90 -14.89 5.20 19.99
CA ALA A 90 -15.37 5.78 18.73
C ALA A 90 -15.56 4.69 17.65
N PRO A 91 -16.60 3.85 17.75
CA PRO A 91 -16.75 2.62 16.96
C PRO A 91 -16.83 2.81 15.44
N ARG A 92 -17.22 3.98 14.99
CA ARG A 92 -17.39 4.29 13.55
C ARG A 92 -16.45 5.39 13.07
N ASN A 93 -15.33 5.59 13.76
CA ASN A 93 -14.35 6.57 13.32
C ASN A 93 -13.56 6.03 12.12
N PRO A 94 -13.70 6.63 10.91
CA PRO A 94 -13.09 6.09 9.70
C PRO A 94 -11.56 6.07 9.78
N LEU A 95 -10.94 7.08 10.39
CA LEU A 95 -9.48 7.16 10.51
C LEU A 95 -8.92 5.98 11.32
N ILE A 96 -9.58 5.64 12.44
CA ILE A 96 -9.12 4.54 13.31
C ILE A 96 -9.32 3.20 12.59
N LEU A 97 -10.45 3.03 11.91
CA LEU A 97 -10.74 1.83 11.11
C LEU A 97 -9.72 1.66 9.97
N LEU A 98 -9.40 2.72 9.22
CA LEU A 98 -8.38 2.68 8.17
C LEU A 98 -7.01 2.27 8.71
N ASN A 99 -6.59 2.84 9.84
CA ASN A 99 -5.31 2.51 10.45
C ASN A 99 -5.25 1.05 10.91
N ARG A 100 -6.33 0.53 11.53
CA ARG A 100 -6.39 -0.87 11.97
C ARG A 100 -6.49 -1.82 10.79
N ALA A 101 -7.26 -1.49 9.77
CA ALA A 101 -7.34 -2.27 8.53
C ALA A 101 -5.98 -2.40 7.84
N SER A 102 -5.24 -1.29 7.75
CA SER A 102 -3.88 -1.29 7.19
C SER A 102 -2.92 -2.17 8.00
N LEU A 103 -3.05 -2.18 9.35
CA LEU A 103 -2.26 -3.09 10.19
C LEU A 103 -2.67 -4.56 9.99
N TYR A 104 -3.97 -4.85 9.86
CA TYR A 104 -4.42 -6.20 9.54
C TYR A 104 -3.86 -6.71 8.22
N LEU A 105 -3.74 -5.85 7.18
CA LEU A 105 -3.09 -6.23 5.91
C LEU A 105 -1.59 -6.50 6.09
N GLU A 106 -0.90 -5.70 6.89
CA GLU A 106 0.53 -5.91 7.19
C GLU A 106 0.76 -7.24 7.92
N LEU A 107 -0.25 -7.70 8.67
CA LEU A 107 -0.25 -8.98 9.39
C LEU A 107 -0.89 -10.13 8.57
N GLU A 108 -1.14 -9.94 7.29
CA GLU A 108 -1.77 -10.91 6.39
C GLU A 108 -3.18 -11.36 6.83
N GLN A 109 -3.86 -10.56 7.66
CA GLN A 109 -5.21 -10.81 8.14
C GLN A 109 -6.27 -10.12 7.26
N ALA A 110 -6.28 -10.47 5.97
CA ALA A 110 -7.07 -9.78 4.94
C ALA A 110 -8.58 -9.73 5.25
N ASP A 111 -9.16 -10.78 5.84
CA ASP A 111 -10.58 -10.79 6.20
C ASP A 111 -10.94 -9.73 7.23
N LYS A 112 -10.08 -9.53 8.25
CA LYS A 112 -10.30 -8.49 9.26
C LYS A 112 -10.13 -7.09 8.66
N ALA A 113 -9.13 -6.92 7.80
CA ALA A 113 -8.94 -5.67 7.07
C ALA A 113 -10.17 -5.33 6.22
N ARG A 114 -10.71 -6.31 5.47
CA ARG A 114 -11.91 -6.16 4.64
C ARG A 114 -13.13 -5.70 5.44
N ILE A 115 -13.31 -6.24 6.65
CA ILE A 115 -14.39 -5.83 7.57
C ILE A 115 -14.22 -4.36 7.95
N ASP A 116 -13.04 -3.94 8.38
CA ASP A 116 -12.79 -2.56 8.78
C ASP A 116 -12.95 -1.58 7.60
N TYR A 117 -12.44 -1.91 6.40
CA TYR A 117 -12.70 -1.09 5.20
C TYR A 117 -14.18 -1.02 4.86
N SER A 118 -14.95 -2.10 5.04
CA SER A 118 -16.39 -2.07 4.84
C SER A 118 -17.09 -1.14 5.83
N LEU A 119 -16.69 -1.14 7.10
CA LEU A 119 -17.20 -0.21 8.11
C LEU A 119 -16.84 1.25 7.78
N VAL A 120 -15.68 1.50 7.17
CA VAL A 120 -15.34 2.84 6.65
C VAL A 120 -16.33 3.24 5.56
N LEU A 121 -16.59 2.36 4.59
CA LEU A 121 -17.48 2.64 3.47
C LEU A 121 -18.96 2.76 3.88
N ASP A 122 -19.38 2.16 5.00
CA ASP A 122 -20.70 2.37 5.58
C ASP A 122 -20.89 3.81 6.07
N VAL A 123 -19.82 4.51 6.44
CA VAL A 123 -19.85 5.90 6.95
C VAL A 123 -19.43 6.89 5.86
N GLN A 124 -18.50 6.51 5.03
CA GLN A 124 -17.92 7.30 3.95
C GLN A 124 -17.88 6.45 2.66
N PRO A 125 -19.02 6.34 1.94
CA PRO A 125 -19.12 5.48 0.74
C PRO A 125 -18.09 5.81 -0.35
N ASP A 126 -17.67 7.08 -0.41
CA ASP A 126 -16.74 7.61 -1.41
C ASP A 126 -15.28 7.67 -0.91
N ASN A 127 -14.95 6.94 0.15
CA ASN A 127 -13.58 6.90 0.65
C ASN A 127 -12.68 6.11 -0.30
N LEU A 128 -11.83 6.83 -1.05
CA LEU A 128 -11.01 6.26 -2.12
C LEU A 128 -10.03 5.19 -1.61
N GLU A 129 -9.43 5.39 -0.43
CA GLU A 129 -8.51 4.42 0.16
C GLU A 129 -9.23 3.12 0.53
N ALA A 130 -10.40 3.23 1.15
CA ALA A 130 -11.17 2.05 1.54
C ALA A 130 -11.69 1.28 0.31
N LEU A 131 -12.13 1.97 -0.75
CA LEU A 131 -12.53 1.35 -2.01
C LEU A 131 -11.34 0.62 -2.66
N GLU A 132 -10.17 1.28 -2.78
CA GLU A 132 -8.96 0.69 -3.36
C GLU A 132 -8.54 -0.57 -2.61
N MET A 133 -8.41 -0.47 -1.30
CA MET A 133 -7.87 -1.57 -0.50
C MET A 133 -8.86 -2.74 -0.36
N ARG A 134 -10.17 -2.47 -0.30
CA ARG A 134 -11.18 -3.53 -0.28
C ARG A 134 -11.26 -4.24 -1.64
N ALA A 135 -11.19 -3.49 -2.74
CA ALA A 135 -11.11 -4.07 -4.09
C ALA A 135 -9.88 -4.97 -4.26
N TYR A 136 -8.72 -4.52 -3.75
CA TYR A 136 -7.51 -5.34 -3.74
C TYR A 136 -7.72 -6.66 -2.97
N ILE A 137 -8.30 -6.60 -1.77
CA ILE A 137 -8.58 -7.81 -0.96
C ILE A 137 -9.54 -8.75 -1.71
N TYR A 138 -10.62 -8.24 -2.28
CA TYR A 138 -11.54 -9.05 -3.07
C TYR A 138 -10.88 -9.69 -4.29
N THR A 139 -9.94 -8.98 -4.94
CA THR A 139 -9.16 -9.52 -6.06
C THR A 139 -8.32 -10.73 -5.63
N GLU A 140 -7.62 -10.62 -4.48
CA GLU A 140 -6.83 -11.73 -3.94
C GLU A 140 -7.70 -12.91 -3.48
N GLN A 141 -8.91 -12.63 -2.99
CA GLN A 141 -9.91 -13.63 -2.61
C GLN A 141 -10.68 -14.22 -3.81
N LYS A 142 -10.40 -13.75 -5.02
CA LYS A 142 -11.07 -14.13 -6.27
C LYS A 142 -12.58 -13.78 -6.31
N ASP A 143 -13.03 -12.86 -5.45
CA ASP A 143 -14.35 -12.24 -5.59
C ASP A 143 -14.28 -11.09 -6.61
N PHE A 144 -14.07 -11.47 -7.87
CA PHE A 144 -13.86 -10.53 -8.96
C PHE A 144 -15.04 -9.59 -9.19
N LYS A 145 -16.26 -10.03 -8.84
CA LYS A 145 -17.46 -9.21 -8.96
C LYS A 145 -17.44 -8.05 -7.95
N ALA A 146 -17.16 -8.34 -6.69
CA ALA A 146 -17.09 -7.33 -5.64
C ALA A 146 -15.89 -6.38 -5.88
N ALA A 147 -14.73 -6.94 -6.24
CA ALA A 147 -13.54 -6.16 -6.56
C ALA A 147 -13.80 -5.13 -7.67
N ARG A 148 -14.44 -5.58 -8.75
CA ARG A 148 -14.78 -4.71 -9.89
C ARG A 148 -15.77 -3.60 -9.50
N ALA A 149 -16.75 -3.91 -8.66
CA ALA A 149 -17.69 -2.89 -8.20
C ALA A 149 -16.96 -1.75 -7.44
N ASP A 150 -16.05 -2.10 -6.54
CA ASP A 150 -15.27 -1.12 -5.79
C ASP A 150 -14.31 -0.33 -6.69
N TYR A 151 -13.58 -1.00 -7.62
CA TYR A 151 -12.71 -0.29 -8.57
C TYR A 151 -13.48 0.64 -9.51
N ASN A 152 -14.65 0.22 -9.99
CA ASN A 152 -15.47 1.07 -10.85
C ASN A 152 -15.95 2.30 -10.08
N HIS A 153 -16.46 2.14 -8.85
CA HIS A 153 -16.85 3.26 -8.02
C HIS A 153 -15.67 4.22 -7.76
N LEU A 154 -14.50 3.67 -7.40
CA LEU A 154 -13.27 4.45 -7.24
C LEU A 154 -12.95 5.27 -8.51
N LEU A 155 -13.09 4.67 -9.68
CA LEU A 155 -12.75 5.31 -10.95
C LEU A 155 -13.85 6.27 -11.45
N GLU A 156 -15.10 6.09 -11.04
CA GLU A 156 -16.16 7.10 -11.22
C GLU A 156 -15.84 8.38 -10.43
N LEU A 157 -15.35 8.23 -9.19
CA LEU A 157 -14.95 9.36 -8.35
C LEU A 157 -13.63 10.00 -8.79
N SER A 158 -12.68 9.18 -9.23
CA SER A 158 -11.35 9.61 -9.63
C SER A 158 -10.88 8.85 -10.87
N PRO A 159 -11.25 9.28 -12.09
CA PRO A 159 -10.97 8.54 -13.33
C PRO A 159 -9.49 8.32 -13.65
N ARG A 160 -8.61 9.16 -13.10
CA ARG A 160 -7.15 9.04 -13.25
C ARG A 160 -6.44 8.46 -12.03
N HIS A 161 -7.17 7.83 -11.11
CA HIS A 161 -6.57 7.22 -9.93
C HIS A 161 -5.62 6.10 -10.34
N PHE A 162 -4.31 6.32 -10.15
CA PHE A 162 -3.27 5.44 -10.65
C PHE A 162 -3.43 3.99 -10.17
N ASN A 163 -3.51 3.79 -8.84
CA ASN A 163 -3.64 2.46 -8.27
C ASN A 163 -4.98 1.80 -8.60
N GLY A 164 -6.07 2.58 -8.68
CA GLY A 164 -7.38 2.06 -9.07
C GLY A 164 -7.39 1.50 -10.49
N ARG A 165 -6.77 2.21 -11.45
CA ARG A 165 -6.64 1.73 -12.85
C ARG A 165 -5.71 0.53 -12.94
N LEU A 166 -4.58 0.57 -12.27
CA LEU A 166 -3.64 -0.55 -12.23
C LEU A 166 -4.28 -1.78 -11.58
N GLY A 167 -4.97 -1.60 -10.45
CA GLY A 167 -5.67 -2.67 -9.75
C GLY A 167 -6.79 -3.29 -10.58
N LEU A 168 -7.57 -2.46 -11.30
CA LEU A 168 -8.58 -2.96 -12.22
C LEU A 168 -7.95 -3.76 -13.38
N ALA A 169 -6.83 -3.28 -13.94
CA ALA A 169 -6.13 -4.02 -14.99
C ALA A 169 -5.62 -5.39 -14.50
N MET A 170 -5.06 -5.43 -13.29
CA MET A 170 -4.62 -6.69 -12.67
C MET A 170 -5.80 -7.63 -12.36
N LEU A 171 -6.94 -7.08 -11.94
CA LEU A 171 -8.19 -7.85 -11.77
C LEU A 171 -8.64 -8.47 -13.09
N GLU A 172 -8.66 -7.67 -14.17
CA GLU A 172 -9.05 -8.14 -15.51
C GLU A 172 -8.10 -9.25 -15.99
N GLN A 173 -6.80 -9.10 -15.77
CA GLN A 173 -5.80 -10.13 -16.07
C GLN A 173 -6.05 -11.42 -15.27
N LYS A 174 -6.26 -11.33 -13.95
CA LYS A 174 -6.52 -12.50 -13.08
C LYS A 174 -7.81 -13.23 -13.45
N GLU A 175 -8.81 -12.53 -13.97
CA GLU A 175 -10.06 -13.11 -14.45
C GLU A 175 -9.95 -13.64 -15.89
N GLY A 176 -8.80 -13.46 -16.54
CA GLY A 176 -8.54 -13.89 -17.93
C GLY A 176 -9.08 -12.95 -18.99
N ARG A 177 -9.53 -11.77 -18.62
CA ARG A 177 -10.00 -10.73 -19.56
C ARG A 177 -8.83 -9.88 -20.04
N LEU A 178 -7.92 -10.54 -20.77
CA LEU A 178 -6.63 -9.98 -21.14
C LEU A 178 -6.74 -8.76 -22.07
N LYS A 179 -7.78 -8.69 -22.91
CA LYS A 179 -8.00 -7.55 -23.81
C LYS A 179 -8.41 -6.29 -23.04
N GLU A 180 -9.26 -6.43 -22.06
CA GLU A 180 -9.71 -5.36 -21.17
C GLU A 180 -8.54 -4.87 -20.32
N ALA A 181 -7.76 -5.77 -19.75
CA ALA A 181 -6.54 -5.43 -19.01
C ALA A 181 -5.57 -4.62 -19.88
N LEU A 182 -5.34 -5.08 -21.11
CA LEU A 182 -4.44 -4.42 -22.05
C LEU A 182 -4.96 -3.01 -22.41
N ALA A 183 -6.26 -2.85 -22.65
CA ALA A 183 -6.86 -1.56 -22.99
C ALA A 183 -6.66 -0.51 -21.88
N ILE A 184 -6.80 -0.93 -20.61
CA ILE A 184 -6.55 -0.05 -19.44
C ILE A 184 -5.08 0.36 -19.39
N LEU A 185 -4.16 -0.61 -19.53
CA LEU A 185 -2.71 -0.37 -19.42
C LEU A 185 -2.20 0.46 -20.61
N ASP A 186 -2.71 0.24 -21.83
CA ASP A 186 -2.41 1.07 -23.00
C ASP A 186 -2.85 2.52 -22.77
N GLY A 187 -4.04 2.73 -22.20
CA GLY A 187 -4.48 4.06 -21.79
C GLY A 187 -3.51 4.71 -20.80
N MET A 188 -3.02 3.95 -19.80
CA MET A 188 -2.06 4.46 -18.81
C MET A 188 -0.69 4.80 -19.40
N VAL A 189 -0.18 3.99 -20.33
CA VAL A 189 1.10 4.23 -21.02
C VAL A 189 1.03 5.43 -21.94
N ASN A 190 -0.10 5.62 -22.65
CA ASN A 190 -0.28 6.68 -23.62
C ASN A 190 -0.57 8.05 -22.98
N GLU A 191 -0.91 8.09 -21.70
CA GLU A 191 -1.02 9.36 -20.98
C GLU A 191 0.35 10.02 -20.89
N LYS A 192 0.53 11.10 -21.63
CA LYS A 192 1.72 11.96 -21.50
C LYS A 192 1.69 12.56 -20.09
N GLY A 193 2.49 11.99 -19.20
CA GLY A 193 2.66 12.56 -17.86
C GLY A 193 3.19 13.98 -17.98
N GLU A 194 2.47 14.96 -17.44
CA GLU A 194 3.00 16.28 -17.19
C GLU A 194 4.05 16.18 -16.10
N GLY A 195 5.30 15.97 -16.49
CA GLY A 195 6.43 16.03 -15.59
C GLY A 195 7.42 14.86 -15.71
N THR A 196 8.67 15.22 -15.85
CA THR A 196 9.85 14.31 -15.82
C THR A 196 10.30 14.01 -14.39
N SER A 197 9.37 13.83 -13.42
CA SER A 197 9.75 13.49 -12.06
C SER A 197 10.15 12.01 -11.95
N LEU A 198 11.09 11.70 -11.06
CA LEU A 198 11.47 10.31 -10.74
C LEU A 198 10.24 9.47 -10.35
N GLN A 199 9.28 10.05 -9.64
CA GLN A 199 8.05 9.38 -9.24
C GLN A 199 7.20 8.98 -10.47
N THR A 200 7.10 9.84 -11.48
CA THR A 200 6.39 9.55 -12.73
C THR A 200 7.09 8.42 -13.50
N ALA A 201 8.43 8.42 -13.55
CA ALA A 201 9.20 7.35 -14.19
C ALA A 201 8.98 6.00 -13.50
N HIS A 202 9.02 5.95 -12.16
CA HIS A 202 8.73 4.73 -11.38
C HIS A 202 7.30 4.22 -11.62
N GLN A 203 6.30 5.13 -11.66
CA GLN A 203 4.92 4.73 -11.95
C GLN A 203 4.78 4.15 -13.35
N HIS A 204 5.37 4.79 -14.37
CA HIS A 204 5.37 4.25 -15.73
C HIS A 204 6.08 2.89 -15.82
N ALA A 205 7.20 2.71 -15.13
CA ALA A 205 7.89 1.42 -15.10
C ALA A 205 6.97 0.29 -14.57
N VAL A 206 6.18 0.57 -13.51
CA VAL A 206 5.17 -0.38 -12.99
C VAL A 206 4.13 -0.73 -14.04
N VAL A 207 3.62 0.26 -14.78
CA VAL A 207 2.60 0.03 -15.82
C VAL A 207 3.17 -0.81 -16.96
N TYR A 208 4.41 -0.56 -17.40
CA TYR A 208 5.08 -1.37 -18.42
C TYR A 208 5.27 -2.82 -17.95
N VAL A 209 5.68 -3.06 -16.69
CA VAL A 209 5.76 -4.42 -16.14
C VAL A 209 4.40 -5.11 -16.13
N ALA A 210 3.36 -4.42 -15.70
CA ALA A 210 2.00 -4.97 -15.70
C ALA A 210 1.54 -5.30 -17.13
N ARG A 211 1.80 -4.41 -18.12
CA ARG A 211 1.44 -4.65 -19.51
C ARG A 211 2.23 -5.81 -20.11
N ALA A 212 3.52 -5.92 -19.79
CA ALA A 212 4.33 -7.06 -20.18
C ALA A 212 3.77 -8.40 -19.67
N GLY A 213 3.26 -8.43 -18.43
CA GLY A 213 2.57 -9.61 -17.89
C GLY A 213 1.35 -10.01 -18.72
N VAL A 214 0.50 -9.04 -19.05
CA VAL A 214 -0.67 -9.29 -19.92
C VAL A 214 -0.25 -9.75 -21.32
N GLN A 215 0.79 -9.13 -21.92
CA GLN A 215 1.33 -9.54 -23.21
C GLN A 215 1.92 -10.96 -23.17
N GLN A 216 2.57 -11.32 -22.08
CA GLN A 216 3.07 -12.68 -21.85
C GLN A 216 1.91 -13.70 -21.79
N ASP A 217 0.84 -13.40 -21.08
CA ASP A 217 -0.36 -14.26 -21.00
C ASP A 217 -1.06 -14.41 -22.36
N LEU A 218 -0.97 -13.39 -23.21
CA LEU A 218 -1.42 -13.43 -24.62
C LEU A 218 -0.45 -14.20 -25.56
N GLY A 219 0.72 -14.61 -25.09
CA GLY A 219 1.77 -15.21 -25.89
C GLY A 219 2.58 -14.23 -26.74
N ASN A 220 2.38 -12.93 -26.56
CA ASN A 220 3.04 -11.85 -27.30
C ASN A 220 4.43 -11.51 -26.70
N PHE A 221 5.31 -12.50 -26.63
CA PHE A 221 6.64 -12.34 -26.03
C PHE A 221 7.48 -11.16 -26.59
N PRO A 222 7.45 -10.86 -27.90
CA PRO A 222 8.19 -9.70 -28.40
C PRO A 222 7.70 -8.37 -27.78
N MET A 223 6.39 -8.18 -27.65
CA MET A 223 5.82 -6.98 -27.03
C MET A 223 6.12 -6.93 -25.53
N ALA A 224 6.01 -8.08 -24.84
CA ALA A 224 6.38 -8.18 -23.44
C ALA A 224 7.83 -7.77 -23.21
N LEU A 225 8.78 -8.25 -24.02
CA LEU A 225 10.19 -7.89 -23.92
C LEU A 225 10.42 -6.39 -24.16
N MET A 226 9.74 -5.77 -25.13
CA MET A 226 9.83 -4.32 -25.37
C MET A 226 9.35 -3.52 -24.15
N ASP A 227 8.25 -3.93 -23.53
CA ASP A 227 7.75 -3.29 -22.33
C ASP A 227 8.71 -3.44 -21.15
N LEU A 228 9.29 -4.62 -20.97
CA LEU A 228 10.28 -4.88 -19.90
C LEU A 228 11.57 -4.09 -20.10
N ASP A 229 12.01 -3.92 -21.35
CA ASP A 229 13.16 -3.08 -21.67
C ASP A 229 12.88 -1.61 -21.32
N GLU A 230 11.69 -1.12 -21.63
CA GLU A 230 11.28 0.23 -21.28
C GLU A 230 11.10 0.42 -19.77
N ALA A 231 10.52 -0.56 -19.06
CA ALA A 231 10.45 -0.55 -17.61
C ALA A 231 11.83 -0.43 -16.95
N ILE A 232 12.81 -1.23 -17.41
CA ILE A 232 14.19 -1.20 -16.92
C ILE A 232 14.89 0.12 -17.27
N ARG A 233 14.61 0.68 -18.45
CA ARG A 233 15.16 1.99 -18.84
C ARG A 233 14.68 3.10 -17.91
N LEU A 234 13.41 3.06 -17.49
CA LEU A 234 12.77 4.03 -16.59
C LEU A 234 13.17 3.82 -15.13
N ASP A 235 13.29 2.57 -14.71
CA ASP A 235 13.63 2.20 -13.33
C ASP A 235 14.53 0.96 -13.31
N LYS A 236 15.85 1.21 -13.27
CA LYS A 236 16.87 0.13 -13.23
C LYS A 236 16.82 -0.73 -11.97
N SER A 237 16.12 -0.28 -10.94
CA SER A 237 15.97 -1.03 -9.68
C SER A 237 14.70 -1.92 -9.66
N ARG A 238 13.94 -1.99 -10.75
CA ARG A 238 12.73 -2.78 -10.87
C ARG A 238 13.04 -4.27 -11.04
N SER A 239 13.21 -4.96 -9.92
CA SER A 239 13.60 -6.38 -9.90
C SER A 239 12.61 -7.29 -10.63
N GLU A 240 11.31 -6.99 -10.57
CA GLU A 240 10.25 -7.75 -11.25
C GLU A 240 10.41 -7.73 -12.78
N ALA A 241 10.88 -6.62 -13.34
CA ALA A 241 11.12 -6.53 -14.78
C ALA A 241 12.23 -7.47 -15.24
N TYR A 242 13.30 -7.57 -14.48
CA TYR A 242 14.39 -8.51 -14.78
C TYR A 242 13.94 -9.96 -14.59
N LEU A 243 13.20 -10.27 -13.53
CA LEU A 243 12.67 -11.61 -13.32
C LEU A 243 11.80 -12.06 -14.51
N MET A 244 10.82 -11.25 -14.90
CA MET A 244 9.93 -11.58 -16.01
C MET A 244 10.69 -11.70 -17.34
N ARG A 245 11.63 -10.81 -17.62
CA ARG A 245 12.48 -10.90 -18.83
C ARG A 245 13.33 -12.15 -18.83
N GLY A 246 13.88 -12.53 -17.69
CA GLY A 246 14.62 -13.78 -17.49
C GLY A 246 13.76 -15.02 -17.77
N GLN A 247 12.53 -15.03 -17.25
CA GLN A 247 11.57 -16.12 -17.49
C GLN A 247 11.20 -16.24 -18.98
N ILE A 248 10.97 -15.12 -19.68
CA ILE A 248 10.68 -15.14 -21.11
C ILE A 248 11.88 -15.65 -21.91
N TYR A 249 13.11 -15.22 -21.58
CA TYR A 249 14.32 -15.74 -22.24
C TYR A 249 14.52 -17.23 -22.00
N LEU A 250 14.22 -17.71 -20.78
CA LEU A 250 14.29 -19.13 -20.45
C LEU A 250 13.30 -19.95 -21.29
N ALA A 251 12.06 -19.49 -21.40
CA ALA A 251 11.03 -20.10 -22.24
C ALA A 251 11.41 -20.13 -23.73
N GLN A 252 12.24 -19.17 -24.19
CA GLN A 252 12.79 -19.13 -25.54
C GLN A 252 14.09 -19.96 -25.71
N GLY A 253 14.56 -20.66 -24.68
CA GLY A 253 15.82 -21.41 -24.71
C GLY A 253 17.08 -20.54 -24.68
N LYS A 254 16.96 -19.24 -24.44
CA LYS A 254 18.07 -18.27 -24.39
C LYS A 254 18.71 -18.25 -23.00
N LYS A 255 19.32 -19.38 -22.63
CA LYS A 255 19.80 -19.65 -21.26
C LYS A 255 20.77 -18.59 -20.70
N SER A 256 21.70 -18.09 -21.52
CA SER A 256 22.68 -17.09 -21.07
C SER A 256 21.98 -15.77 -20.70
N GLN A 257 21.05 -15.28 -21.54
CA GLN A 257 20.31 -14.05 -21.28
C GLN A 257 19.33 -14.23 -20.10
N ALA A 258 18.72 -15.40 -19.97
CA ALA A 258 17.89 -15.73 -18.82
C ALA A 258 18.68 -15.65 -17.52
N LYS A 259 19.84 -16.30 -17.48
CA LYS A 259 20.73 -16.31 -16.31
C LYS A 259 21.13 -14.91 -15.88
N GLU A 260 21.58 -14.06 -16.82
CA GLU A 260 21.99 -12.67 -16.54
C GLU A 260 20.84 -11.89 -15.88
N ASN A 261 19.63 -12.02 -16.41
CA ASN A 261 18.47 -11.33 -15.89
C ASN A 261 18.05 -11.85 -14.50
N LEU A 262 18.05 -13.16 -14.29
CA LEU A 262 17.72 -13.76 -12.99
C LEU A 262 18.75 -13.38 -11.92
N GLU A 263 20.05 -13.35 -12.27
CA GLU A 263 21.10 -12.89 -11.37
C GLU A 263 20.95 -11.41 -11.01
N GLU A 264 20.50 -10.57 -11.94
CA GLU A 264 20.22 -9.17 -11.67
C GLU A 264 18.99 -9.00 -10.76
N ALA A 265 17.92 -9.80 -10.96
CA ALA A 265 16.76 -9.83 -10.06
C ALA A 265 17.17 -10.21 -8.62
N VAL A 266 18.10 -11.16 -8.45
CA VAL A 266 18.65 -11.51 -7.12
C VAL A 266 19.40 -10.33 -6.50
N LYS A 267 20.25 -9.64 -7.24
CA LYS A 267 20.98 -8.44 -6.74
C LYS A 267 20.04 -7.33 -6.30
N LEU A 268 18.87 -7.24 -6.94
CA LEU A 268 17.87 -6.22 -6.69
C LEU A 268 16.82 -6.61 -5.63
N GLY A 269 16.95 -7.80 -4.99
CA GLY A 269 16.19 -8.11 -3.78
C GLY A 269 15.42 -9.43 -3.78
N PHE A 270 15.34 -10.17 -4.89
CA PHE A 270 14.81 -11.54 -4.84
C PHE A 270 15.80 -12.46 -4.11
N SER A 271 15.30 -13.39 -3.32
CA SER A 271 16.18 -14.36 -2.71
C SER A 271 16.68 -15.37 -3.74
N LYS A 272 17.93 -15.81 -3.58
CA LYS A 272 18.50 -16.80 -4.49
C LYS A 272 17.80 -18.16 -4.38
N GLU A 273 17.27 -18.45 -3.21
CA GLU A 273 16.47 -19.65 -2.91
C GLU A 273 15.17 -19.65 -3.72
N GLU A 274 14.47 -18.52 -3.77
CA GLU A 274 13.24 -18.38 -4.55
C GLU A 274 13.46 -18.58 -6.06
N LEU A 275 14.62 -18.17 -6.57
CA LEU A 275 14.96 -18.28 -7.99
C LEU A 275 15.84 -19.49 -8.33
N SER A 276 16.11 -20.40 -7.37
CA SER A 276 17.01 -21.55 -7.54
C SER A 276 16.64 -22.42 -8.74
N ASP A 277 15.36 -22.78 -8.85
CA ASP A 277 14.86 -23.66 -9.90
C ASP A 277 15.01 -23.03 -11.31
N LEU A 278 14.76 -21.72 -11.42
CA LEU A 278 14.93 -20.97 -12.67
C LEU A 278 16.42 -20.86 -13.05
N LEU A 279 17.28 -20.61 -12.06
CA LEU A 279 18.72 -20.53 -12.26
C LEU A 279 19.32 -21.88 -12.63
N GLU A 280 18.80 -22.99 -12.11
CA GLU A 280 19.22 -24.34 -12.50
C GLU A 280 18.88 -24.68 -13.95
N GLN A 281 17.71 -24.28 -14.43
CA GLN A 281 17.30 -24.46 -15.82
C GLN A 281 18.20 -23.67 -16.81
N CYS A 282 18.92 -22.65 -16.32
CA CYS A 282 19.87 -21.90 -17.12
C CYS A 282 21.25 -22.61 -17.31
N LYS A 283 21.50 -23.70 -16.59
CA LYS A 283 22.68 -24.52 -16.78
C LYS A 283 22.52 -25.38 -18.03
#